data_d420ce29b1e9edea79d0b2b4df5e9395
#
_entry.id   d420ce29b1e9edea79d0b2b4df5e9395
#
_cell.length_a   1.000
_cell.length_b   1.000
_cell.length_c   1.000
_cell.angle_alpha   90.00
_cell.angle_beta   90.00
_cell.angle_gamma   90.00
#
_symmetry.space_group_name_H-M   'P 1'
#
loop_
_entity.id
_entity.type
_entity.pdbx_description
1 polymer ?
#
loop_
_entity_poly.entity_id
_entity_poly.type
_entity_poly.pdbx_seq_one_letter_code
_entity_poly.pdbx_strand_id
1 'polypeptide(L)'
;IEALPQPIHPLVRLRLIEKGADPLRHVQRRLNRELLDAATLTVAMGANHQAFIRREFGRDVRLFNQLCYGTDDPILDVHEAVPNWQDNLEQSRDYLYRVIDHIWAGVPLLLAQFPLR
;
A
#
# COMPACT_ATOMS: atom_id res chain seq x y z
N ILE A 1 3.88 18.08 -5.54
CA ILE A 1 4.68 18.22 -4.31
C ILE A 1 5.37 16.90 -4.03
N GLU A 2 6.66 17.00 -3.88
CA GLU A 2 7.48 15.83 -3.61
C GLU A 2 7.49 15.52 -2.12
N ALA A 3 6.94 14.39 -1.74
CA ALA A 3 7.07 13.93 -0.37
C ALA A 3 8.47 13.38 -0.15
N LEU A 4 9.12 13.80 0.93
CA LEU A 4 10.38 13.21 1.34
C LEU A 4 10.14 11.80 1.86
N PRO A 5 11.08 10.87 1.67
CA PRO A 5 10.98 9.54 2.26
C PRO A 5 10.80 9.63 3.77
N GLN A 6 9.86 8.88 4.29
CA GLN A 6 9.55 8.86 5.71
C GLN A 6 9.69 7.44 6.26
N PRO A 7 10.02 7.30 7.55
CA PRO A 7 10.04 5.98 8.16
C PRO A 7 8.63 5.39 8.23
N ILE A 8 8.55 4.08 8.32
CA ILE A 8 7.28 3.39 8.52
C ILE A 8 6.64 3.87 9.82
N HIS A 9 5.34 4.13 9.77
CA HIS A 9 4.58 4.51 10.95
C HIS A 9 4.74 3.45 12.06
N PRO A 10 4.96 3.85 13.33
CA PRO A 10 5.19 2.89 14.41
C PRO A 10 4.11 1.82 14.57
N LEU A 11 2.84 2.17 14.37
CA LEU A 11 1.74 1.21 14.47
C LEU A 11 1.81 0.17 13.35
N VAL A 12 2.18 0.57 12.16
CA VAL A 12 2.37 -0.34 11.03
C VAL A 12 3.52 -1.30 11.31
N ARG A 13 4.62 -0.77 11.83
CA ARG A 13 5.79 -1.59 12.17
C ARG A 13 5.44 -2.63 13.23
N LEU A 14 4.73 -2.25 14.29
CA LEU A 14 4.31 -3.17 15.34
C LEU A 14 3.48 -4.32 14.77
N ARG A 15 2.51 -4.02 13.92
CA ARG A 15 1.66 -5.06 13.35
C ARG A 15 2.44 -6.01 12.45
N LEU A 16 3.39 -5.50 11.65
CA LEU A 16 4.24 -6.34 10.82
C LEU A 16 5.12 -7.27 11.65
N ILE A 17 5.69 -6.76 12.75
CA ILE A 17 6.49 -7.57 13.67
C ILE A 17 5.64 -8.68 14.28
N GLU A 18 4.42 -8.40 14.71
CA GLU A 18 3.50 -9.41 15.23
C GLU A 18 3.24 -10.54 14.22
N LYS A 19 3.28 -10.21 12.92
CA LYS A 19 3.09 -11.18 11.84
C LYS A 19 4.38 -11.89 11.42
N GLY A 20 5.49 -11.58 12.06
CA GLY A 20 6.77 -12.20 11.75
C GLY A 20 7.57 -11.52 10.65
N ALA A 21 7.18 -10.31 10.26
CA ALA A 21 7.91 -9.53 9.27
C ALA A 21 8.59 -8.33 9.94
N ASP A 22 9.89 -8.18 9.72
CA ASP A 22 10.63 -7.04 10.26
C ASP A 22 10.91 -6.03 9.14
N PRO A 23 10.30 -4.84 9.19
CA PRO A 23 10.51 -3.82 8.15
C PRO A 23 11.75 -2.96 8.38
N LEU A 24 12.69 -3.38 9.22
CA LEU A 24 13.85 -2.57 9.60
C LEU A 24 14.66 -2.08 8.41
N ARG A 25 14.76 -2.89 7.35
CA ARG A 25 15.50 -2.54 6.13
C ARG A 25 14.66 -1.83 5.08
N HIS A 26 13.39 -1.62 5.36
CA HIS A 26 12.51 -0.95 4.42
C HIS A 26 12.89 0.53 4.30
N VAL A 27 13.00 1.00 3.06
CA VAL A 27 13.20 2.41 2.74
C VAL A 27 12.10 2.83 1.79
N GLN A 28 11.33 3.84 2.19
CA GLN A 28 10.34 4.43 1.30
C GLN A 28 11.05 5.07 0.11
N ARG A 29 10.56 4.78 -1.07
CA ARG A 29 11.10 5.33 -2.31
C ARG A 29 10.04 6.10 -3.06
N ARG A 30 10.45 7.20 -3.65
CA ARG A 30 9.60 7.91 -4.57
C ARG A 30 9.47 7.10 -5.86
N LEU A 31 8.23 6.97 -6.34
CA LEU A 31 7.98 6.27 -7.59
C LEU A 31 8.62 7.02 -8.76
N ASN A 32 9.32 6.30 -9.62
CA ASN A 32 9.91 6.82 -10.83
C ASN A 32 9.77 5.80 -11.96
N ARG A 33 10.14 6.22 -13.17
CA ARG A 33 10.03 5.36 -14.35
C ARG A 33 10.91 4.11 -14.24
N GLU A 34 12.07 4.21 -13.66
CA GLU A 34 12.99 3.08 -13.51
C GLU A 34 12.39 2.00 -12.59
N LEU A 35 11.75 2.39 -11.49
CA LEU A 35 11.07 1.44 -10.60
C LEU A 35 9.90 0.76 -11.30
N LEU A 36 9.12 1.53 -12.09
CA LEU A 36 8.02 0.97 -12.87
C LEU A 36 8.52 -0.03 -13.90
N ASP A 37 9.59 0.29 -14.61
CA ASP A 37 10.14 -0.58 -15.65
C ASP A 37 10.75 -1.85 -15.06
N ALA A 38 11.36 -1.76 -13.89
CA ALA A 38 12.00 -2.90 -13.22
C ALA A 38 11.00 -3.84 -12.54
N ALA A 39 9.81 -3.34 -12.18
CA ALA A 39 8.83 -4.14 -11.47
C ALA A 39 8.13 -5.14 -12.40
N THR A 40 7.98 -6.38 -11.94
CA THR A 40 7.18 -7.38 -12.64
C THR A 40 5.71 -7.00 -12.63
N LEU A 41 5.26 -6.39 -11.54
CA LEU A 41 3.88 -5.96 -11.34
C LEU A 41 3.88 -4.72 -10.46
N THR A 42 3.11 -3.72 -10.84
CA THR A 42 2.85 -2.54 -10.02
C THR A 42 1.36 -2.48 -9.72
N VAL A 43 1.02 -2.27 -8.46
CA VAL A 43 -0.37 -2.12 -8.01
C VAL A 43 -0.54 -0.79 -7.30
N ALA A 44 -1.73 -0.22 -7.39
CA ALA A 44 -2.10 0.99 -6.67
C ALA A 44 -3.04 0.65 -5.52
N MET A 45 -2.93 1.39 -4.43
CA MET A 45 -3.85 1.22 -3.31
C MET A 45 -5.16 1.98 -3.54
N GLY A 46 -5.09 3.18 -4.12
CA GLY A 46 -6.25 4.02 -4.35
C GLY A 46 -6.33 4.59 -5.76
N ALA A 47 -7.49 5.12 -6.09
CA ALA A 47 -7.75 5.71 -7.41
C ALA A 47 -6.87 6.93 -7.69
N ASN A 48 -6.52 7.69 -6.65
CA ASN A 48 -5.61 8.84 -6.79
C ASN A 48 -4.21 8.40 -7.24
N HIS A 49 -3.75 7.24 -6.77
CA HIS A 49 -2.46 6.68 -7.20
C HIS A 49 -2.53 6.21 -8.66
N GLN A 50 -3.63 5.59 -9.06
CA GLN A 50 -3.84 5.20 -10.47
C GLN A 50 -3.80 6.43 -11.38
N ALA A 51 -4.50 7.49 -11.00
CA ALA A 51 -4.55 8.73 -11.78
C ALA A 51 -3.17 9.40 -11.87
N PHE A 52 -2.42 9.41 -10.78
CA PHE A 52 -1.07 9.95 -10.75
C PHE A 52 -0.14 9.19 -11.70
N ILE A 53 -0.14 7.86 -11.65
CA ILE A 53 0.71 7.02 -12.48
C ILE A 53 0.37 7.19 -13.96
N ARG A 54 -0.91 7.28 -14.28
CA ARG A 54 -1.35 7.50 -15.66
C ARG A 54 -0.90 8.87 -16.17
N ARG A 55 -1.08 9.90 -15.36
CA ARG A 55 -0.72 11.28 -15.75
C ARG A 55 0.80 11.47 -15.90
N GLU A 56 1.58 10.95 -14.96
CA GLU A 56 3.02 11.20 -14.93
C GLU A 56 3.81 10.22 -15.77
N PHE A 57 3.33 8.99 -15.94
CA PHE A 57 4.10 7.92 -16.59
C PHE A 57 3.38 7.29 -17.77
N GLY A 58 2.13 7.65 -18.01
CA GLY A 58 1.35 7.10 -19.14
C GLY A 58 1.03 5.62 -19.00
N ARG A 59 0.98 5.11 -17.78
CA ARG A 59 0.72 3.68 -17.53
C ARG A 59 -0.56 3.47 -16.75
N ASP A 60 -1.26 2.39 -17.09
CA ASP A 60 -2.43 1.94 -16.39
C ASP A 60 -2.03 0.84 -15.40
N VAL A 61 -2.32 1.07 -14.14
CA VAL A 61 -2.10 0.07 -13.07
C VAL A 61 -3.43 -0.24 -12.41
N ARG A 62 -3.57 -1.44 -11.90
CA ARG A 62 -4.80 -1.86 -11.24
C ARG A 62 -4.68 -1.67 -9.73
N LEU A 63 -5.83 -1.59 -9.09
CA LEU A 63 -5.88 -1.54 -7.63
C LEU A 63 -5.50 -2.90 -7.04
N PHE A 64 -4.86 -2.86 -5.87
CA PHE A 64 -4.59 -4.07 -5.09
C PHE A 64 -5.87 -4.90 -4.90
N ASN A 65 -6.98 -4.24 -4.52
CA ASN A 65 -8.25 -4.93 -4.31
C ASN A 65 -8.83 -5.52 -5.61
N GLN A 66 -8.61 -4.89 -6.76
CA GLN A 66 -9.04 -5.46 -8.03
C GLN A 66 -8.34 -6.79 -8.31
N LEU A 67 -7.03 -6.83 -8.10
CA LEU A 67 -6.23 -8.02 -8.40
C LEU A 67 -6.42 -9.14 -7.37
N CYS A 68 -6.51 -8.78 -6.10
CA CYS A 68 -6.59 -9.77 -5.02
C CYS A 68 -8.00 -10.24 -4.74
N TYR A 69 -8.98 -9.34 -4.83
CA TYR A 69 -10.34 -9.58 -4.36
C TYR A 69 -11.42 -9.34 -5.41
N GLY A 70 -11.05 -8.85 -6.59
CA GLY A 70 -11.99 -8.60 -7.67
C GLY A 70 -12.95 -7.44 -7.43
N THR A 71 -12.59 -6.50 -6.57
CA THR A 71 -13.42 -5.34 -6.25
C THR A 71 -12.75 -4.04 -6.69
N ASP A 72 -13.54 -3.01 -6.94
CA ASP A 72 -13.04 -1.69 -7.33
C ASP A 72 -12.83 -0.76 -6.13
N ASP A 73 -12.92 -1.28 -4.91
CA ASP A 73 -12.78 -0.48 -3.71
C ASP A 73 -11.32 -0.08 -3.48
N PRO A 74 -11.04 1.21 -3.26
CA PRO A 74 -9.69 1.64 -2.92
C PRO A 74 -9.36 1.30 -1.47
N ILE A 75 -8.06 1.19 -1.17
CA ILE A 75 -7.58 1.19 0.20
C ILE A 75 -7.23 2.63 0.54
N LEU A 76 -7.95 3.21 1.49
CA LEU A 76 -7.79 4.60 1.87
C LEU A 76 -6.60 4.78 2.82
N ASP A 77 -5.95 5.93 2.74
CA ASP A 77 -4.97 6.33 3.76
C ASP A 77 -5.69 6.59 5.08
N VAL A 78 -4.96 6.47 6.19
CA VAL A 78 -5.55 6.65 7.52
C VAL A 78 -6.19 8.02 7.67
N HIS A 79 -5.62 9.08 7.10
CA HIS A 79 -6.19 10.43 7.20
C HIS A 79 -7.50 10.56 6.43
N GLU A 80 -7.73 9.75 5.41
CA GLU A 80 -9.00 9.71 4.66
C GLU A 80 -10.06 8.89 5.38
N ALA A 81 -9.64 7.79 6.01
CA ALA A 81 -10.55 6.83 6.64
C ALA A 81 -10.96 7.22 8.05
N VAL A 82 -10.08 7.89 8.80
CA VAL A 82 -10.31 8.25 10.20
C VAL A 82 -10.22 9.77 10.35
N PRO A 83 -11.35 10.48 10.50
CA PRO A 83 -11.33 11.92 10.74
C PRO A 83 -10.53 12.24 12.00
N ASN A 84 -9.70 13.27 11.94
CA ASN A 84 -8.82 13.67 13.04
C ASN A 84 -7.96 12.50 13.54
N TRP A 85 -7.37 11.77 12.64
CA TRP A 85 -6.67 10.52 12.95
C TRP A 85 -5.58 10.66 14.01
N GLN A 86 -4.94 11.84 14.10
CA GLN A 86 -3.90 12.10 15.08
C GLN A 86 -4.46 12.18 16.51
N ASP A 87 -5.74 12.53 16.65
CA ASP A 87 -6.43 12.63 17.94
C ASP A 87 -7.29 11.40 18.25
N ASN A 88 -7.36 10.45 17.32
CA ASN A 88 -8.15 9.22 17.43
C ASN A 88 -7.25 8.00 17.29
N LEU A 89 -6.28 7.86 18.21
CA LEU A 89 -5.24 6.86 18.09
C LEU A 89 -5.77 5.42 18.08
N GLU A 90 -6.78 5.13 18.89
CA GLU A 90 -7.35 3.78 18.92
C GLU A 90 -8.02 3.41 17.60
N GLN A 91 -8.84 4.31 17.04
CA GLN A 91 -9.49 4.10 15.74
C GLN A 91 -8.46 3.99 14.62
N SER A 92 -7.42 4.83 14.67
CA SER A 92 -6.35 4.83 13.69
C SER A 92 -5.57 3.52 13.72
N ARG A 93 -5.24 3.03 14.93
CA ARG A 93 -4.58 1.74 15.10
C ARG A 93 -5.44 0.61 14.53
N ASP A 94 -6.72 0.58 14.88
CA ASP A 94 -7.63 -0.47 14.42
C ASP A 94 -7.77 -0.46 12.90
N TYR A 95 -7.85 0.73 12.31
CA TYR A 95 -7.89 0.87 10.87
C TYR A 95 -6.61 0.36 10.20
N LEU A 96 -5.45 0.81 10.68
CA LEU A 96 -4.16 0.41 10.13
C LEU A 96 -3.94 -1.11 10.26
N TYR A 97 -4.34 -1.69 11.39
CA TYR A 97 -4.22 -3.12 11.60
C TYR A 97 -5.11 -3.90 10.63
N ARG A 98 -6.33 -3.44 10.39
CA ARG A 98 -7.21 -4.06 9.40
C ARG A 98 -6.65 -3.98 7.98
N VAL A 99 -6.07 -2.85 7.62
CA VAL A 99 -5.45 -2.67 6.31
C VAL A 99 -4.26 -3.63 6.15
N ILE A 100 -3.40 -3.70 7.15
CA ILE A 100 -2.24 -4.60 7.11
C ILE A 100 -2.71 -6.06 6.99
N ASP A 101 -3.69 -6.46 7.78
CA ASP A 101 -4.24 -7.81 7.73
C ASP A 101 -4.86 -8.12 6.37
N HIS A 102 -5.56 -7.15 5.79
CA HIS A 102 -6.16 -7.25 4.47
C HIS A 102 -5.10 -7.45 3.37
N ILE A 103 -4.04 -6.66 3.40
CA ILE A 103 -2.93 -6.78 2.46
C ILE A 103 -2.19 -8.10 2.67
N TRP A 104 -1.93 -8.46 3.90
CA TRP A 104 -1.24 -9.71 4.25
C TRP A 104 -1.98 -10.92 3.70
N ALA A 105 -3.30 -10.95 3.86
CA ALA A 105 -4.12 -12.03 3.34
C ALA A 105 -4.22 -12.01 1.81
N GLY A 106 -4.14 -10.83 1.19
CA GLY A 106 -4.24 -10.68 -0.25
C GLY A 106 -2.98 -11.04 -1.03
N VAL A 107 -1.80 -10.89 -0.42
CA VAL A 107 -0.52 -11.14 -1.10
C VAL A 107 -0.42 -12.58 -1.64
N PRO A 108 -0.78 -13.64 -0.90
CA PRO A 108 -0.77 -14.99 -1.48
C PRO A 108 -1.69 -15.14 -2.69
N LEU A 109 -2.84 -14.46 -2.70
CA LEU A 109 -3.76 -14.47 -3.84
C LEU A 109 -3.13 -13.78 -5.06
N LEU A 110 -2.40 -12.71 -4.82
CA LEU A 110 -1.67 -12.00 -5.87
C LEU A 110 -0.55 -12.88 -6.45
N LEU A 111 0.24 -13.50 -5.59
CA LEU A 111 1.35 -14.36 -6.01
C LEU A 111 0.87 -15.59 -6.76
N ALA A 112 -0.33 -16.10 -6.48
CA ALA A 112 -0.92 -17.20 -7.23
C ALA A 112 -1.22 -16.81 -8.68
N GLN A 113 -1.58 -15.54 -8.93
CA GLN A 113 -1.85 -15.03 -10.28
C GLN A 113 -0.58 -14.56 -11.00
N PHE A 114 0.39 -14.05 -10.25
CA PHE A 114 1.63 -13.47 -10.78
C PHE A 114 2.83 -14.08 -10.04
N PRO A 115 3.19 -15.36 -10.33
CA PRO A 115 4.25 -16.02 -9.61
C PRO A 115 5.59 -15.30 -9.78
N LEU A 116 6.35 -15.20 -8.70
CA LEU A 116 7.72 -14.71 -8.75
C LEU A 116 8.60 -15.75 -9.44
N ARG A 117 9.54 -15.28 -10.25
CA ARG A 117 10.48 -16.11 -10.98
C ARG A 117 11.85 -16.08 -10.32
#